data_fd964f4b31e20bff5b83963a2623ba80
#
_entry.id   fd964f4b31e20bff5b83963a2623ba80
#
_cell.length_a   1.000
_cell.length_b   1.000
_cell.length_c   1.000
_cell.angle_alpha   90.00
_cell.angle_beta   90.00
_cell.angle_gamma   90.00
#
_symmetry.space_group_name_H-M   'P 1'
#
loop_
_entity.id
_entity.type
_entity.pdbx_description
1 polymer ?
#
loop_
_entity_poly.entity_id
_entity_poly.type
_entity_poly.pdbx_seq_one_letter_code
_entity_poly.pdbx_strand_id
1 'polypeptide(L)'
;VGLNVAADPLFSISYTGVEGALVVVSADDPWMWSSQNEQDNRWYGLHAYVLTIEPTGPQDALEAAKLALEYSSKLKRPVLLRSTTRISHTRAPQRLGRIDLEKLKPSGKFHHDPSRWTLIPQYARRHKLRLVEYWEELQESIHDFPLNGVEGVRGSGLAIVGVGIGYRYAREAVKKLGLEDQVLIVRVSTSVPLPRKLAEDALEEGLVLVVEEGDPIVETQLKAYALEVGSKALIFGKRDGLLPLHGELRVEVVAAALARIAGLEYEEVRGGEDLGLELPPRPPVMCPGCLYRPIFYSLKRVASRLRVRPVYAGDIGCYSLGILPPFQVQDIILEMGGSIGSANGLAHVLDISREPVIAIIGDSTFYHSGITPLLNAVYNGAPLLAIVLDNHTTAMTGHQPHPGTGRRADGHEAPRIDPEQIVKGLGVEVYSVDAFDIRGLEETLANALSKVLKERKPVVVVARGACILVALSEARRKGLRITPYRVVEGRCKGCGVCYNLFACPAISRRRDGKAEIDPALCTGCGVCTQVCPFNAISPVEHVDPEWHKIMRTAKPR
;
A
#
# COMPACT_ATOMS: atom_id res chain seq x y z
N VAL A 1 6.35 -0.10 2.56
CA VAL A 1 6.53 -1.25 3.46
C VAL A 1 7.28 -2.38 2.77
N GLY A 2 6.86 -2.82 1.55
CA GLY A 2 7.43 -3.99 0.88
C GLY A 2 8.95 -3.94 0.70
N LEU A 3 9.46 -2.84 0.12
CA LEU A 3 10.89 -2.71 -0.13
C LEU A 3 11.70 -2.59 1.18
N ASN A 4 11.16 -1.94 2.20
CA ASN A 4 11.81 -1.86 3.52
C ASN A 4 12.02 -3.26 4.13
N VAL A 5 11.01 -4.13 4.03
CA VAL A 5 11.10 -5.52 4.51
C VAL A 5 12.10 -6.34 3.69
N ALA A 6 12.23 -6.05 2.39
CA ALA A 6 13.16 -6.70 1.47
C ALA A 6 14.52 -5.99 1.34
N ALA A 7 14.81 -5.00 2.18
CA ALA A 7 16.01 -4.17 2.06
C ALA A 7 17.29 -4.98 2.17
N ASP A 8 17.46 -5.78 3.21
CA ASP A 8 18.69 -6.59 3.41
C ASP A 8 18.91 -7.58 2.26
N PRO A 9 17.92 -8.36 1.78
CA PRO A 9 18.06 -9.12 0.55
C PRO A 9 18.47 -8.29 -0.67
N LEU A 10 17.90 -7.08 -0.86
CA LEU A 10 18.26 -6.21 -1.98
C LEU A 10 19.72 -5.79 -1.94
N PHE A 11 20.21 -5.36 -0.77
CA PHE A 11 21.63 -5.01 -0.57
C PHE A 11 22.53 -6.21 -0.81
N SER A 12 22.18 -7.38 -0.29
CA SER A 12 22.97 -8.60 -0.45
C SER A 12 23.04 -9.06 -1.91
N ILE A 13 21.92 -9.03 -2.63
CA ILE A 13 21.87 -9.39 -4.06
C ILE A 13 22.62 -8.37 -4.93
N SER A 14 22.68 -7.11 -4.55
CA SER A 14 23.51 -6.14 -5.29
C SER A 14 25.00 -6.50 -5.28
N TYR A 15 25.48 -7.16 -4.23
CA TYR A 15 26.85 -7.67 -4.14
C TYR A 15 27.05 -8.94 -4.96
N THR A 16 26.19 -9.95 -4.79
CA THR A 16 26.35 -11.25 -5.47
C THR A 16 25.97 -11.19 -6.95
N GLY A 17 25.08 -10.26 -7.31
CA GLY A 17 24.43 -10.21 -8.61
C GLY A 17 23.43 -11.35 -8.82
N VAL A 18 23.00 -11.53 -10.05
CA VAL A 18 22.01 -12.53 -10.48
C VAL A 18 22.53 -13.29 -11.72
N GLU A 19 22.06 -14.52 -11.94
CA GLU A 19 22.38 -15.26 -13.18
C GLU A 19 21.39 -14.92 -14.30
N GLY A 20 20.12 -14.89 -13.97
CA GLY A 20 19.04 -14.53 -14.90
C GLY A 20 18.75 -13.04 -14.87
N ALA A 21 17.51 -12.69 -14.63
CA ALA A 21 17.05 -11.34 -14.41
C ALA A 21 16.25 -11.24 -13.11
N LEU A 22 16.43 -10.15 -12.38
CA LEU A 22 15.65 -9.81 -11.20
C LEU A 22 15.18 -8.36 -11.31
N VAL A 23 13.88 -8.17 -11.42
CA VAL A 23 13.26 -6.85 -11.40
C VAL A 23 12.41 -6.72 -10.14
N VAL A 24 12.71 -5.72 -9.35
CA VAL A 24 11.92 -5.34 -8.18
C VAL A 24 10.99 -4.20 -8.57
N VAL A 25 9.69 -4.46 -8.60
CA VAL A 25 8.69 -3.42 -8.89
C VAL A 25 8.36 -2.68 -7.60
N SER A 26 8.63 -1.39 -7.58
CA SER A 26 8.30 -0.49 -6.46
C SER A 26 7.22 0.50 -6.87
N ALA A 27 6.09 0.47 -6.19
CA ALA A 27 5.00 1.41 -6.39
C ALA A 27 4.99 2.45 -5.26
N ASP A 28 5.46 3.65 -5.58
CA ASP A 28 5.51 4.76 -4.65
C ASP A 28 4.21 5.59 -4.72
N ASP A 29 3.81 6.17 -3.60
CA ASP A 29 2.57 6.94 -3.47
C ASP A 29 2.87 8.38 -3.01
N PRO A 30 3.34 9.26 -3.92
CA PRO A 30 3.53 10.67 -3.62
C PRO A 30 2.24 11.29 -3.09
N TRP A 31 2.36 12.06 -2.00
CA TRP A 31 1.22 12.63 -1.26
C TRP A 31 0.31 11.62 -0.55
N MET A 32 0.72 10.35 -0.42
CA MET A 32 0.04 9.36 0.42
C MET A 32 -1.48 9.24 0.17
N TRP A 33 -1.90 9.15 -1.09
CA TRP A 33 -3.32 9.01 -1.44
C TRP A 33 -3.99 7.81 -0.76
N SER A 34 -3.22 6.75 -0.50
CA SER A 34 -3.68 5.56 0.22
C SER A 34 -2.62 4.91 1.13
N SER A 35 -1.39 5.40 1.12
CA SER A 35 -0.30 4.91 1.96
C SER A 35 -0.26 5.61 3.32
N GLN A 36 0.32 4.96 4.34
CA GLN A 36 0.45 5.55 5.67
C GLN A 36 1.52 6.66 5.76
N ASN A 37 2.49 6.66 4.87
CA ASN A 37 3.51 7.69 4.74
C ASN A 37 4.06 7.73 3.31
N GLU A 38 4.67 8.85 2.95
CA GLU A 38 5.42 8.97 1.70
C GLU A 38 6.81 8.39 1.87
N GLN A 39 7.22 7.54 0.92
CA GLN A 39 8.55 6.95 0.86
C GLN A 39 9.03 6.97 -0.58
N ASP A 40 10.20 7.56 -0.82
CA ASP A 40 10.84 7.54 -2.13
C ASP A 40 11.85 6.39 -2.22
N ASN A 41 11.45 5.33 -2.89
CA ASN A 41 12.27 4.12 -2.96
C ASN A 41 13.50 4.24 -3.89
N ARG A 42 13.67 5.35 -4.61
CA ARG A 42 14.91 5.64 -5.35
C ARG A 42 16.14 5.74 -4.44
N TRP A 43 15.94 6.13 -3.16
CA TRP A 43 17.03 6.10 -2.17
C TRP A 43 17.62 4.71 -1.99
N TYR A 44 16.80 3.65 -2.07
CA TYR A 44 17.32 2.27 -2.06
C TYR A 44 18.16 1.96 -3.30
N GLY A 45 17.73 2.44 -4.47
CA GLY A 45 18.53 2.32 -5.70
C GLY A 45 19.92 2.94 -5.54
N LEU A 46 19.97 4.17 -5.05
CA LEU A 46 21.23 4.90 -4.83
C LEU A 46 22.11 4.21 -3.76
N HIS A 47 21.54 3.85 -2.60
CA HIS A 47 22.28 3.24 -1.50
C HIS A 47 22.77 1.83 -1.83
N ALA A 48 21.99 1.02 -2.55
CA ALA A 48 22.33 -0.35 -2.92
C ALA A 48 23.07 -0.48 -4.26
N TYR A 49 23.34 0.62 -4.97
CA TYR A 49 23.93 0.61 -6.32
C TYR A 49 23.09 -0.18 -7.33
N VAL A 50 21.78 0.06 -7.33
CA VAL A 50 20.80 -0.63 -8.17
C VAL A 50 20.21 0.33 -9.18
N LEU A 51 20.33 -0.02 -10.48
CA LEU A 51 19.69 0.74 -11.55
C LEU A 51 18.19 0.90 -11.29
N THR A 52 17.72 2.15 -11.26
CA THR A 52 16.31 2.48 -11.07
C THR A 52 15.73 3.09 -12.32
N ILE A 53 14.66 2.48 -12.83
CA ILE A 53 13.96 2.87 -14.05
C ILE A 53 12.58 3.40 -13.69
N GLU A 54 12.21 4.56 -14.25
CA GLU A 54 10.92 5.22 -14.07
C GLU A 54 10.24 5.44 -15.43
N PRO A 55 9.08 4.80 -15.70
CA PRO A 55 8.29 5.09 -16.88
C PRO A 55 7.64 6.47 -16.80
N THR A 56 7.34 7.07 -17.94
CA THR A 56 6.65 8.38 -18.03
C THR A 56 5.16 8.25 -18.30
N GLY A 57 4.65 7.05 -18.57
CA GLY A 57 3.25 6.78 -18.87
C GLY A 57 2.99 5.30 -19.13
N PRO A 58 1.74 4.89 -19.43
CA PRO A 58 1.36 3.48 -19.55
C PRO A 58 2.12 2.68 -20.62
N GLN A 59 2.33 3.24 -21.82
CA GLN A 59 3.08 2.55 -22.88
C GLN A 59 4.56 2.41 -22.48
N ASP A 60 5.13 3.44 -21.89
CA ASP A 60 6.50 3.39 -21.37
C ASP A 60 6.64 2.38 -20.23
N ALA A 61 5.60 2.18 -19.41
CA ALA A 61 5.63 1.19 -18.32
C ALA A 61 5.77 -0.24 -18.86
N LEU A 62 5.10 -0.55 -19.98
CA LEU A 62 5.27 -1.84 -20.66
C LEU A 62 6.68 -2.02 -21.22
N GLU A 63 7.22 -0.99 -21.90
CA GLU A 63 8.56 -1.04 -22.44
C GLU A 63 9.64 -1.03 -21.34
N ALA A 64 9.46 -0.22 -20.28
CA ALA A 64 10.34 -0.20 -19.11
C ALA A 64 10.43 -1.56 -18.42
N ALA A 65 9.30 -2.29 -18.30
CA ALA A 65 9.30 -3.63 -17.72
C ALA A 65 10.12 -4.63 -18.56
N LYS A 66 10.00 -4.58 -19.89
CA LYS A 66 10.82 -5.41 -20.80
C LYS A 66 12.29 -5.05 -20.71
N LEU A 67 12.61 -3.76 -20.80
CA LEU A 67 13.98 -3.26 -20.69
C LEU A 67 14.59 -3.56 -19.32
N ALA A 68 13.82 -3.45 -18.24
CA ALA A 68 14.28 -3.80 -16.89
C ALA A 68 14.75 -5.27 -16.80
N LEU A 69 14.00 -6.21 -17.39
CA LEU A 69 14.39 -7.61 -17.47
C LEU A 69 15.65 -7.80 -18.35
N GLU A 70 15.69 -7.14 -19.50
CA GLU A 70 16.82 -7.20 -20.42
C GLU A 70 18.10 -6.65 -19.78
N TYR A 71 18.03 -5.44 -19.19
CA TYR A 71 19.17 -4.82 -18.52
C TYR A 71 19.60 -5.59 -17.28
N SER A 72 18.66 -6.10 -16.47
CA SER A 72 19.02 -6.96 -15.34
C SER A 72 19.79 -8.21 -15.80
N SER A 73 19.33 -8.85 -16.88
CA SER A 73 20.02 -10.02 -17.45
C SER A 73 21.39 -9.67 -18.03
N LYS A 74 21.51 -8.53 -18.74
CA LYS A 74 22.77 -8.04 -19.34
C LYS A 74 23.78 -7.64 -18.28
N LEU A 75 23.36 -6.86 -17.30
CA LEU A 75 24.21 -6.33 -16.24
C LEU A 75 24.51 -7.38 -15.14
N LYS A 76 23.76 -8.48 -15.12
CA LYS A 76 23.81 -9.49 -14.03
C LYS A 76 23.58 -8.89 -12.64
N ARG A 77 22.67 -7.90 -12.56
CA ARG A 77 22.34 -7.15 -11.35
C ARG A 77 20.83 -6.99 -11.22
N PRO A 78 20.30 -6.82 -9.99
CA PRO A 78 18.90 -6.43 -9.83
C PRO A 78 18.64 -5.07 -10.46
N VAL A 79 17.39 -4.85 -10.90
CA VAL A 79 16.90 -3.56 -11.38
C VAL A 79 15.64 -3.20 -10.60
N LEU A 80 15.54 -1.94 -10.18
CA LEU A 80 14.36 -1.38 -9.56
C LEU A 80 13.50 -0.70 -10.62
N LEU A 81 12.28 -1.16 -10.83
CA LEU A 81 11.29 -0.51 -11.68
C LEU A 81 10.30 0.26 -10.79
N ARG A 82 10.46 1.59 -10.76
CA ARG A 82 9.63 2.46 -9.93
C ARG A 82 8.43 2.98 -10.72
N SER A 83 7.24 2.85 -10.15
CA SER A 83 6.01 3.44 -10.68
C SER A 83 5.36 4.31 -9.61
N THR A 84 4.89 5.50 -9.98
CA THR A 84 4.13 6.36 -9.07
C THR A 84 2.62 6.15 -9.22
N THR A 85 1.84 6.68 -8.29
CA THR A 85 0.38 6.55 -8.24
C THR A 85 -0.28 6.92 -9.56
N ARG A 86 0.12 8.02 -10.20
CA ARG A 86 -0.45 8.45 -11.49
C ARG A 86 -0.28 7.41 -12.59
N ILE A 87 0.89 6.82 -12.69
CA ILE A 87 1.16 5.78 -13.69
C ILE A 87 0.43 4.50 -13.35
N SER A 88 0.48 4.07 -12.08
CA SER A 88 -0.12 2.81 -11.62
C SER A 88 -1.65 2.78 -11.77
N HIS A 89 -2.32 3.93 -11.65
CA HIS A 89 -3.77 4.07 -11.77
C HIS A 89 -4.26 4.49 -13.16
N THR A 90 -3.34 4.84 -14.08
CA THR A 90 -3.71 5.24 -15.44
C THR A 90 -4.05 4.02 -16.30
N ARG A 91 -5.05 4.16 -17.15
CA ARG A 91 -5.46 3.16 -18.14
C ARG A 91 -5.38 3.75 -19.53
N ALA A 92 -4.70 3.04 -20.44
CA ALA A 92 -4.65 3.40 -21.84
C ALA A 92 -4.55 2.15 -22.72
N PRO A 93 -4.99 2.20 -23.99
CA PRO A 93 -4.73 1.16 -24.96
C PRO A 93 -3.23 0.92 -25.11
N GLN A 94 -2.81 -0.35 -25.15
CA GLN A 94 -1.42 -0.74 -25.25
C GLN A 94 -1.18 -1.58 -26.51
N ARG A 95 -0.03 -1.39 -27.14
CA ARG A 95 0.46 -2.27 -28.19
C ARG A 95 1.27 -3.40 -27.54
N LEU A 96 0.68 -4.59 -27.48
CA LEU A 96 1.37 -5.76 -26.98
C LEU A 96 2.32 -6.30 -28.07
N GLY A 97 3.58 -6.50 -27.72
CA GLY A 97 4.53 -7.21 -28.56
C GLY A 97 4.32 -8.73 -28.51
N ARG A 98 5.09 -9.48 -29.28
CA ARG A 98 5.10 -10.95 -29.24
C ARG A 98 5.86 -11.42 -27.99
N ILE A 99 5.26 -12.34 -27.24
CA ILE A 99 5.89 -13.00 -26.09
C ILE A 99 6.47 -14.33 -26.57
N ASP A 100 7.78 -14.52 -26.37
CA ASP A 100 8.45 -15.78 -26.64
C ASP A 100 8.57 -16.59 -25.34
N LEU A 101 7.63 -17.49 -25.14
CA LEU A 101 7.55 -18.31 -23.93
C LEU A 101 8.73 -19.28 -23.77
N GLU A 102 9.40 -19.66 -24.86
CA GLU A 102 10.56 -20.56 -24.79
C GLU A 102 11.76 -19.89 -24.08
N LYS A 103 11.92 -18.59 -24.28
CA LYS A 103 12.97 -17.80 -23.59
C LYS A 103 12.75 -17.64 -22.10
N LEU A 104 11.53 -17.91 -21.61
CA LEU A 104 11.17 -17.78 -20.20
C LEU A 104 11.39 -19.06 -19.39
N LYS A 105 11.80 -20.16 -20.04
CA LYS A 105 12.05 -21.42 -19.34
C LYS A 105 13.33 -21.34 -18.51
N PRO A 106 13.27 -21.65 -17.19
CA PRO A 106 14.46 -21.70 -16.36
C PRO A 106 15.40 -22.82 -16.82
N SER A 107 16.70 -22.59 -16.72
CA SER A 107 17.72 -23.62 -17.08
C SER A 107 17.68 -24.83 -16.15
N GLY A 108 17.13 -24.68 -14.95
CA GLY A 108 17.11 -25.73 -13.93
C GLY A 108 18.49 -26.11 -13.37
N LYS A 109 19.53 -25.34 -13.70
CA LYS A 109 20.90 -25.60 -13.25
C LYS A 109 21.37 -24.51 -12.29
N PHE A 110 21.97 -24.91 -11.19
CA PHE A 110 22.65 -24.01 -10.26
C PHE A 110 24.17 -24.04 -10.53
N HIS A 111 24.77 -22.88 -10.65
CA HIS A 111 26.21 -22.72 -10.81
C HIS A 111 26.84 -22.62 -9.43
N HIS A 112 27.57 -23.66 -9.01
CA HIS A 112 28.24 -23.74 -7.72
C HIS A 112 29.49 -22.85 -7.70
N ASP A 113 29.37 -21.65 -7.17
CA ASP A 113 30.49 -20.74 -6.92
C ASP A 113 30.32 -20.08 -5.53
N PRO A 114 30.87 -20.72 -4.47
CA PRO A 114 30.79 -20.13 -3.13
C PRO A 114 31.45 -18.76 -3.02
N SER A 115 32.44 -18.47 -3.84
CA SER A 115 33.10 -17.16 -3.83
C SER A 115 32.21 -16.03 -4.33
N ARG A 116 31.18 -16.36 -5.10
CA ARG A 116 30.17 -15.44 -5.60
C ARG A 116 28.96 -15.38 -4.68
N TRP A 117 28.43 -16.54 -4.27
CA TRP A 117 27.13 -16.63 -3.61
C TRP A 117 27.18 -16.50 -2.09
N THR A 118 28.38 -16.62 -1.47
CA THR A 118 28.54 -16.59 -0.02
C THR A 118 29.15 -15.28 0.44
N LEU A 119 28.37 -14.43 1.13
CA LEU A 119 28.80 -13.12 1.60
C LEU A 119 29.52 -13.21 2.97
N ILE A 120 30.67 -13.89 3.00
CA ILE A 120 31.60 -13.75 4.12
C ILE A 120 32.52 -12.54 3.86
N PRO A 121 33.14 -11.95 4.90
CA PRO A 121 33.90 -10.70 4.75
C PRO A 121 34.97 -10.73 3.64
N GLN A 122 35.62 -11.85 3.45
CA GLN A 122 36.65 -12.03 2.42
C GLN A 122 36.07 -11.86 0.99
N TYR A 123 34.92 -12.45 0.72
CA TYR A 123 34.27 -12.38 -0.58
C TYR A 123 33.50 -11.05 -0.76
N ALA A 124 32.81 -10.58 0.29
CA ALA A 124 32.08 -9.33 0.28
C ALA A 124 32.96 -8.11 -0.06
N ARG A 125 34.22 -8.07 0.46
CA ARG A 125 35.17 -7.00 0.09
C ARG A 125 35.46 -6.96 -1.40
N ARG A 126 35.69 -8.11 -2.04
CA ARG A 126 35.89 -8.19 -3.50
C ARG A 126 34.65 -7.78 -4.28
N HIS A 127 33.48 -8.20 -3.82
CA HIS A 127 32.22 -7.80 -4.43
C HIS A 127 31.99 -6.30 -4.33
N LYS A 128 32.36 -5.66 -3.21
CA LYS A 128 32.25 -4.22 -3.06
C LYS A 128 33.09 -3.46 -4.08
N LEU A 129 34.33 -3.87 -4.30
CA LEU A 129 35.19 -3.25 -5.32
C LEU A 129 34.56 -3.33 -6.70
N ARG A 130 34.12 -4.52 -7.12
CA ARG A 130 33.43 -4.73 -8.41
C ARG A 130 32.12 -3.96 -8.52
N LEU A 131 31.41 -3.77 -7.38
CA LEU A 131 30.16 -3.02 -7.37
C LEU A 131 30.39 -1.52 -7.59
N VAL A 132 31.48 -0.97 -7.05
CA VAL A 132 31.86 0.42 -7.28
C VAL A 132 32.28 0.64 -8.72
N GLU A 133 33.18 -0.22 -9.26
CA GLU A 133 33.58 -0.18 -10.68
C GLU A 133 32.37 -0.24 -11.63
N TYR A 134 31.49 -1.21 -11.39
CA TYR A 134 30.22 -1.34 -12.13
C TYR A 134 29.38 -0.05 -12.08
N TRP A 135 29.30 0.59 -10.91
CA TRP A 135 28.50 1.80 -10.74
C TRP A 135 29.03 2.98 -11.54
N GLU A 136 30.34 3.15 -11.55
CA GLU A 136 31.02 4.19 -12.35
C GLU A 136 30.80 3.95 -13.84
N GLU A 137 31.01 2.72 -14.33
CA GLU A 137 30.76 2.34 -15.72
C GLU A 137 29.29 2.55 -16.11
N LEU A 138 28.36 2.23 -15.20
CA LEU A 138 26.93 2.42 -15.47
C LEU A 138 26.57 3.89 -15.63
N GLN A 139 27.11 4.78 -14.80
CA GLN A 139 26.86 6.23 -14.91
C GLN A 139 27.28 6.79 -16.28
N GLU A 140 28.37 6.25 -16.86
CA GLU A 140 28.85 6.67 -18.18
C GLU A 140 28.01 6.08 -19.31
N SER A 141 27.60 4.82 -19.21
CA SER A 141 27.01 4.08 -20.32
C SER A 141 25.49 4.12 -20.39
N ILE A 142 24.80 4.39 -19.28
CA ILE A 142 23.33 4.26 -19.22
C ILE A 142 22.57 5.36 -19.98
N HIS A 143 23.25 6.39 -20.49
CA HIS A 143 22.61 7.43 -21.31
C HIS A 143 21.95 6.86 -22.56
N ASP A 144 22.47 5.76 -23.11
CA ASP A 144 21.91 5.04 -24.27
C ASP A 144 20.65 4.23 -23.95
N PHE A 145 20.14 4.29 -22.71
CA PHE A 145 18.91 3.59 -22.36
C PHE A 145 17.74 4.08 -23.24
N PRO A 146 16.99 3.17 -23.92
CA PRO A 146 16.05 3.54 -24.99
C PRO A 146 14.93 4.51 -24.57
N LEU A 147 14.64 4.63 -23.28
CA LEU A 147 13.64 5.57 -22.77
C LEU A 147 14.24 6.87 -22.23
N ASN A 148 15.56 7.03 -22.24
CA ASN A 148 16.23 8.30 -22.04
C ASN A 148 16.26 9.09 -23.36
N GLY A 149 16.41 10.41 -23.30
CA GLY A 149 16.52 11.21 -24.52
C GLY A 149 16.54 12.70 -24.27
N VAL A 150 16.79 13.41 -25.34
CA VAL A 150 16.83 14.88 -25.37
C VAL A 150 15.98 15.35 -26.54
N GLU A 151 15.11 16.32 -26.31
CA GLU A 151 14.26 16.95 -27.34
C GLU A 151 14.23 18.46 -27.18
N GLY A 152 13.87 19.19 -28.23
CA GLY A 152 13.84 20.65 -28.24
C GLY A 152 15.14 21.28 -28.76
N VAL A 153 15.48 22.46 -28.30
CA VAL A 153 16.54 23.31 -28.87
C VAL A 153 17.75 23.37 -27.96
N ARG A 154 18.89 22.88 -28.44
CA ARG A 154 20.21 23.02 -27.79
C ARG A 154 20.72 24.46 -27.88
N GLY A 155 21.36 24.95 -26.85
CA GLY A 155 21.85 26.33 -26.78
C GLY A 155 20.73 27.36 -26.57
N SER A 156 19.58 26.90 -26.10
CA SER A 156 18.42 27.76 -25.78
C SER A 156 18.61 28.57 -24.50
N GLY A 157 19.56 28.18 -23.67
CA GLY A 157 19.81 28.79 -22.36
C GLY A 157 18.97 28.23 -21.22
N LEU A 158 18.00 27.34 -21.52
CA LEU A 158 17.11 26.76 -20.51
C LEU A 158 16.86 25.27 -20.79
N ALA A 159 17.27 24.40 -19.87
CA ALA A 159 16.95 22.99 -19.89
C ALA A 159 15.89 22.61 -18.85
N ILE A 160 15.06 21.63 -19.17
CA ILE A 160 14.09 21.05 -18.25
C ILE A 160 14.38 19.54 -18.15
N VAL A 161 14.85 19.11 -16.98
CA VAL A 161 15.12 17.70 -16.69
C VAL A 161 13.85 17.06 -16.14
N GLY A 162 13.12 16.31 -16.99
CA GLY A 162 11.88 15.63 -16.64
C GLY A 162 12.13 14.17 -16.28
N VAL A 163 11.78 13.78 -15.05
CA VAL A 163 12.02 12.44 -14.51
C VAL A 163 10.70 11.68 -14.37
N GLY A 164 10.62 10.46 -14.94
CA GLY A 164 9.39 9.68 -14.90
C GLY A 164 8.19 10.48 -15.40
N ILE A 165 7.09 10.52 -14.63
CA ILE A 165 5.88 11.31 -14.99
C ILE A 165 6.18 12.81 -15.09
N GLY A 166 7.18 13.32 -14.36
CA GLY A 166 7.63 14.72 -14.41
C GLY A 166 7.99 15.18 -15.83
N TYR A 167 8.49 14.28 -16.67
CA TYR A 167 8.73 14.57 -18.09
C TYR A 167 7.42 14.94 -18.83
N ARG A 168 6.31 14.25 -18.53
CA ARG A 168 5.02 14.58 -19.17
C ARG A 168 4.50 15.93 -18.70
N TYR A 169 4.65 16.23 -17.40
CA TYR A 169 4.29 17.56 -16.88
C TYR A 169 5.14 18.66 -17.47
N ALA A 170 6.45 18.43 -17.63
CA ALA A 170 7.36 19.38 -18.27
C ALA A 170 6.96 19.68 -19.73
N ARG A 171 6.71 18.64 -20.53
CA ARG A 171 6.26 18.81 -21.92
C ARG A 171 4.94 19.59 -22.04
N GLU A 172 3.97 19.26 -21.20
CA GLU A 172 2.68 19.94 -21.23
C GLU A 172 2.80 21.38 -20.76
N ALA A 173 3.66 21.65 -19.76
CA ALA A 173 3.94 23.01 -19.29
C ALA A 173 4.63 23.85 -20.38
N VAL A 174 5.62 23.30 -21.06
CA VAL A 174 6.29 23.94 -22.20
C VAL A 174 5.30 24.32 -23.28
N LYS A 175 4.43 23.39 -23.69
CA LYS A 175 3.38 23.64 -24.68
C LYS A 175 2.39 24.70 -24.21
N LYS A 176 1.99 24.67 -22.93
CA LYS A 176 1.02 25.62 -22.36
C LYS A 176 1.57 27.05 -22.34
N LEU A 177 2.91 27.19 -22.26
CA LEU A 177 3.60 28.49 -22.27
C LEU A 177 4.10 28.92 -23.65
N GLY A 178 3.95 28.08 -24.68
CA GLY A 178 4.44 28.35 -26.04
C GLY A 178 5.96 28.39 -26.13
N LEU A 179 6.66 27.54 -25.37
CA LEU A 179 8.13 27.51 -25.27
C LEU A 179 8.76 26.34 -26.04
N GLU A 180 8.02 25.64 -26.92
CA GLU A 180 8.48 24.42 -27.61
C GLU A 180 9.79 24.62 -28.37
N ASP A 181 9.99 25.81 -28.97
CA ASP A 181 11.17 26.16 -29.77
C ASP A 181 12.22 26.97 -28.97
N GLN A 182 12.08 27.05 -27.63
CA GLN A 182 12.90 27.90 -26.79
C GLN A 182 13.54 27.18 -25.60
N VAL A 183 13.35 25.88 -25.47
CA VAL A 183 13.88 25.09 -24.36
C VAL A 183 14.44 23.76 -24.82
N LEU A 184 15.36 23.20 -24.04
CA LEU A 184 15.81 21.84 -24.13
C LEU A 184 15.07 20.99 -23.09
N ILE A 185 14.48 19.88 -23.48
CA ILE A 185 13.88 18.92 -22.54
C ILE A 185 14.74 17.67 -22.50
N VAL A 186 15.26 17.36 -21.32
CA VAL A 186 16.03 16.14 -21.04
C VAL A 186 15.12 15.15 -20.34
N ARG A 187 14.80 14.05 -21.03
CA ARG A 187 14.01 12.95 -20.51
C ARG A 187 14.90 11.97 -19.76
N VAL A 188 14.66 11.82 -18.46
CA VAL A 188 15.37 10.88 -17.59
C VAL A 188 14.40 9.78 -17.16
N SER A 189 14.55 8.60 -17.75
CA SER A 189 13.85 7.38 -17.33
C SER A 189 14.71 6.47 -16.46
N THR A 190 16.03 6.66 -16.44
CA THR A 190 16.95 6.05 -15.49
C THR A 190 17.32 7.08 -14.43
N SER A 191 16.52 7.15 -13.35
CA SER A 191 16.69 8.18 -12.32
C SER A 191 17.86 7.90 -11.37
N VAL A 192 18.29 6.65 -11.28
CA VAL A 192 19.42 6.22 -10.44
C VAL A 192 20.19 5.10 -11.14
N PRO A 193 21.48 5.33 -11.49
CA PRO A 193 22.18 6.62 -11.42
C PRO A 193 21.67 7.60 -12.48
N LEU A 194 21.86 8.90 -12.23
CA LEU A 194 21.66 9.91 -13.27
C LEU A 194 22.74 9.73 -14.35
N PRO A 195 22.39 9.57 -15.63
CA PRO A 195 23.36 9.43 -16.70
C PRO A 195 24.19 10.72 -16.85
N ARG A 196 25.52 10.61 -16.82
CA ARG A 196 26.43 11.78 -16.90
C ARG A 196 26.21 12.59 -18.16
N LYS A 197 26.05 11.91 -19.31
CA LYS A 197 25.80 12.61 -20.59
C LYS A 197 24.51 13.45 -20.59
N LEU A 198 23.45 12.96 -19.98
CA LEU A 198 22.20 13.72 -19.84
C LEU A 198 22.35 14.90 -18.87
N ALA A 199 23.15 14.71 -17.81
CA ALA A 199 23.48 15.78 -16.90
C ALA A 199 24.28 16.89 -17.62
N GLU A 200 25.29 16.53 -18.44
CA GLU A 200 26.08 17.46 -19.26
C GLU A 200 25.17 18.24 -20.21
N ASP A 201 24.34 17.52 -21.00
CA ASP A 201 23.40 18.15 -21.95
C ASP A 201 22.49 19.19 -21.25
N ALA A 202 22.07 18.93 -20.03
CA ALA A 202 21.26 19.88 -19.25
C ALA A 202 22.10 21.06 -18.74
N LEU A 203 23.31 20.81 -18.23
CA LEU A 203 24.18 21.85 -17.64
C LEU A 203 24.75 22.82 -18.67
N GLU A 204 24.91 22.39 -19.93
CA GLU A 204 25.35 23.24 -21.05
C GLU A 204 24.39 24.41 -21.31
N GLU A 205 23.10 24.29 -20.94
CA GLU A 205 22.10 25.35 -21.15
C GLU A 205 22.17 26.50 -20.11
N GLY A 206 22.88 26.33 -19.01
CA GLY A 206 23.09 27.38 -18.00
C GLY A 206 21.96 27.57 -17.00
N LEU A 207 20.69 27.46 -17.39
CA LEU A 207 19.54 27.38 -16.48
C LEU A 207 18.91 26.00 -16.58
N VAL A 208 18.65 25.36 -15.45
CA VAL A 208 18.08 24.01 -15.41
C VAL A 208 16.94 23.94 -14.41
N LEU A 209 15.76 23.45 -14.85
CA LEU A 209 14.64 23.10 -13.98
C LEU A 209 14.53 21.58 -13.88
N VAL A 210 14.64 21.02 -12.68
CA VAL A 210 14.43 19.58 -12.46
C VAL A 210 13.00 19.33 -12.00
N VAL A 211 12.28 18.47 -12.75
CA VAL A 211 10.88 18.12 -12.51
C VAL A 211 10.80 16.64 -12.18
N GLU A 212 10.63 16.30 -10.90
CA GLU A 212 10.57 14.93 -10.40
C GLU A 212 9.54 14.75 -9.28
N GLU A 213 8.89 13.59 -9.23
CA GLU A 213 7.95 13.20 -8.17
C GLU A 213 8.67 12.58 -6.98
N GLY A 214 8.23 12.91 -5.76
CA GLY A 214 8.83 12.47 -4.50
C GLY A 214 9.99 13.36 -4.07
N ASP A 215 11.06 12.76 -3.55
CA ASP A 215 12.24 13.48 -3.05
C ASP A 215 13.12 14.05 -4.19
N PRO A 216 13.90 15.10 -3.93
CA PRO A 216 14.80 15.70 -4.93
C PRO A 216 16.07 14.86 -5.14
N ILE A 217 15.93 13.67 -5.72
CA ILE A 217 17.01 12.69 -5.90
C ILE A 217 17.83 12.99 -7.16
N VAL A 218 17.17 13.22 -8.28
CA VAL A 218 17.84 13.58 -9.53
C VAL A 218 18.41 15.01 -9.44
N GLU A 219 17.67 15.93 -8.84
CA GLU A 219 18.19 17.29 -8.55
C GLU A 219 19.47 17.22 -7.69
N THR A 220 19.51 16.34 -6.68
CA THR A 220 20.69 16.18 -5.82
C THR A 220 21.88 15.61 -6.58
N GLN A 221 21.64 14.56 -7.40
CA GLN A 221 22.69 13.97 -8.24
C GLN A 221 23.23 15.00 -9.26
N LEU A 222 22.33 15.78 -9.89
CA LEU A 222 22.72 16.80 -10.86
C LEU A 222 23.54 17.93 -10.22
N LYS A 223 23.13 18.42 -9.04
CA LYS A 223 23.88 19.44 -8.29
C LYS A 223 25.26 18.94 -7.84
N ALA A 224 25.35 17.69 -7.41
CA ALA A 224 26.65 17.08 -7.06
C ALA A 224 27.55 16.98 -8.29
N TYR A 225 27.02 16.46 -9.40
CA TYR A 225 27.78 16.35 -10.65
C TYR A 225 28.21 17.72 -11.22
N ALA A 226 27.33 18.73 -11.18
CA ALA A 226 27.66 20.09 -11.59
C ALA A 226 28.86 20.66 -10.82
N LEU A 227 28.94 20.39 -9.51
CA LEU A 227 30.07 20.78 -8.67
C LEU A 227 31.35 20.03 -9.08
N GLU A 228 31.28 18.74 -9.34
CA GLU A 228 32.43 17.90 -9.76
C GLU A 228 33.05 18.40 -11.07
N VAL A 229 32.22 18.80 -12.04
CA VAL A 229 32.69 19.27 -13.36
C VAL A 229 32.94 20.79 -13.41
N GLY A 230 32.73 21.50 -12.29
CA GLY A 230 32.91 22.94 -12.21
C GLY A 230 31.91 23.75 -13.04
N SER A 231 30.71 23.23 -13.28
CA SER A 231 29.63 23.92 -14.00
C SER A 231 29.12 25.12 -13.20
N LYS A 232 28.79 26.20 -13.93
CA LYS A 232 28.17 27.40 -13.38
C LYS A 232 26.67 27.48 -13.60
N ALA A 233 26.05 26.39 -14.11
CA ALA A 233 24.63 26.34 -14.35
C ALA A 233 23.83 26.54 -13.05
N LEU A 234 22.75 27.29 -13.15
CA LEU A 234 21.81 27.49 -12.06
C LEU A 234 20.75 26.39 -12.12
N ILE A 235 20.70 25.55 -11.11
CA ILE A 235 19.81 24.39 -11.04
C ILE A 235 18.70 24.68 -10.06
N PHE A 236 17.48 24.71 -10.56
CA PHE A 236 16.24 24.93 -9.84
C PHE A 236 15.45 23.63 -9.73
N GLY A 237 14.61 23.52 -8.68
CA GLY A 237 13.74 22.38 -8.48
C GLY A 237 13.00 22.46 -7.14
N LYS A 238 13.09 21.40 -6.37
CA LYS A 238 12.43 21.30 -5.06
C LYS A 238 13.28 21.89 -3.92
N ARG A 239 14.61 21.83 -4.02
CA ARG A 239 15.51 22.26 -2.93
C ARG A 239 15.57 23.76 -2.73
N ASP A 240 15.32 24.54 -3.77
CA ASP A 240 15.22 26.00 -3.71
C ASP A 240 13.78 26.50 -3.50
N GLY A 241 12.82 25.58 -3.41
CA GLY A 241 11.41 25.88 -3.17
C GLY A 241 10.63 26.35 -4.41
N LEU A 242 11.22 26.27 -5.61
CA LEU A 242 10.52 26.62 -6.84
C LEU A 242 9.45 25.57 -7.17
N LEU A 243 9.72 24.28 -6.90
CA LEU A 243 8.74 23.20 -6.88
C LEU A 243 8.52 22.75 -5.42
N PRO A 244 7.31 22.31 -5.05
CA PRO A 244 7.02 21.89 -3.69
C PRO A 244 7.76 20.59 -3.34
N LEU A 245 8.29 20.49 -2.11
CA LEU A 245 8.94 19.29 -1.58
C LEU A 245 7.93 18.15 -1.30
N HIS A 246 6.66 18.47 -1.15
CA HIS A 246 5.59 17.55 -0.81
C HIS A 246 4.44 17.68 -1.77
N GLY A 247 3.63 16.64 -1.84
CA GLY A 247 2.48 16.62 -2.72
C GLY A 247 2.81 16.08 -4.12
N GLU A 248 1.75 15.72 -4.83
CA GLU A 248 1.82 15.30 -6.22
C GLU A 248 2.01 16.51 -7.13
N LEU A 249 2.91 16.43 -8.09
CA LEU A 249 3.09 17.49 -9.08
C LEU A 249 1.89 17.56 -10.05
N ARG A 250 1.66 18.74 -10.58
CA ARG A 250 0.66 19.04 -11.61
C ARG A 250 1.26 19.93 -12.68
N VAL A 251 0.69 19.89 -13.87
CA VAL A 251 1.13 20.70 -15.00
C VAL A 251 1.17 22.20 -14.63
N GLU A 252 0.17 22.67 -13.89
CA GLU A 252 0.04 24.08 -13.48
C GLU A 252 1.19 24.52 -12.56
N VAL A 253 1.58 23.65 -11.62
CA VAL A 253 2.71 23.91 -10.71
C VAL A 253 4.03 23.99 -11.49
N VAL A 254 4.22 23.07 -12.44
CA VAL A 254 5.42 23.07 -13.30
C VAL A 254 5.42 24.26 -14.25
N ALA A 255 4.26 24.62 -14.82
CA ALA A 255 4.12 25.79 -15.70
C ALA A 255 4.42 27.09 -14.96
N ALA A 256 3.93 27.25 -13.72
CA ALA A 256 4.23 28.41 -12.89
C ALA A 256 5.73 28.53 -12.57
N ALA A 257 6.38 27.41 -12.23
CA ALA A 257 7.82 27.36 -11.98
C ALA A 257 8.62 27.72 -13.24
N LEU A 258 8.25 27.13 -14.37
CA LEU A 258 8.90 27.35 -15.66
C LEU A 258 8.73 28.82 -16.12
N ALA A 259 7.53 29.36 -16.02
CA ALA A 259 7.26 30.78 -16.37
C ALA A 259 8.11 31.73 -15.54
N ARG A 260 8.27 31.46 -14.23
CA ARG A 260 9.11 32.27 -13.35
C ARG A 260 10.58 32.27 -13.77
N ILE A 261 11.13 31.11 -14.19
CA ILE A 261 12.50 31.01 -14.70
C ILE A 261 12.64 31.74 -16.04
N ALA A 262 11.65 31.57 -16.93
CA ALA A 262 11.63 32.17 -18.26
C ALA A 262 11.28 33.67 -18.27
N GLY A 263 10.97 34.26 -17.11
CA GLY A 263 10.55 35.66 -17.00
C GLY A 263 9.19 35.98 -17.63
N LEU A 264 8.30 34.98 -17.68
CA LEU A 264 6.94 35.10 -18.23
C LEU A 264 5.92 35.31 -17.11
N GLU A 265 4.87 36.04 -17.42
CA GLU A 265 3.68 36.08 -16.58
C GLU A 265 2.85 34.82 -16.82
N TYR A 266 2.46 34.16 -15.75
CA TYR A 266 1.59 32.98 -15.79
C TYR A 266 0.53 33.06 -14.71
N GLU A 267 -0.70 33.10 -15.13
CA GLU A 267 -1.84 33.01 -14.26
C GLU A 267 -2.43 31.59 -14.32
N GLU A 268 -2.48 30.91 -13.17
CA GLU A 268 -3.11 29.60 -13.08
C GLU A 268 -4.61 29.77 -13.36
N VAL A 269 -5.06 29.26 -14.50
CA VAL A 269 -6.49 29.20 -14.80
C VAL A 269 -7.13 28.16 -13.86
N ARG A 270 -7.63 28.64 -12.75
CA ARG A 270 -8.49 27.84 -11.86
C ARG A 270 -9.80 27.64 -12.59
N GLY A 271 -9.97 26.46 -13.18
CA GLY A 271 -11.21 26.11 -13.86
C GLY A 271 -12.37 25.93 -12.88
N GLY A 272 -13.52 26.52 -13.23
CA GLY A 272 -14.78 26.37 -12.53
C GLY A 272 -15.21 27.64 -11.77
N GLU A 273 -16.48 27.96 -11.86
CA GLU A 273 -17.12 28.93 -10.97
C GLU A 273 -17.22 28.32 -9.56
N ASP A 274 -16.87 29.09 -8.54
CA ASP A 274 -17.19 28.71 -7.16
C ASP A 274 -18.72 28.78 -7.00
N LEU A 275 -19.34 27.62 -6.99
CA LEU A 275 -20.79 27.50 -6.83
C LEU A 275 -21.25 27.81 -5.39
N GLY A 276 -20.34 28.12 -4.47
CA GLY A 276 -20.63 28.34 -3.06
C GLY A 276 -21.21 27.10 -2.35
N LEU A 277 -20.98 25.91 -2.90
CA LEU A 277 -21.49 24.66 -2.35
C LEU A 277 -20.41 24.01 -1.47
N GLU A 278 -20.67 23.93 -0.17
CA GLU A 278 -19.90 23.07 0.71
C GLU A 278 -20.26 21.61 0.47
N LEU A 279 -19.36 20.86 -0.16
CA LEU A 279 -19.54 19.42 -0.32
C LEU A 279 -19.23 18.71 1.00
N PRO A 280 -20.10 17.81 1.48
CA PRO A 280 -19.82 17.06 2.69
C PRO A 280 -18.60 16.16 2.47
N PRO A 281 -17.73 16.00 3.50
CA PRO A 281 -16.60 15.09 3.42
C PRO A 281 -17.09 13.66 3.19
N ARG A 282 -16.39 12.92 2.34
CA ARG A 282 -16.69 11.52 2.01
C ARG A 282 -15.51 10.61 2.43
N PRO A 283 -15.27 10.44 3.73
CA PRO A 283 -14.20 9.54 4.18
C PRO A 283 -14.49 8.11 3.73
N PRO A 284 -13.44 7.29 3.49
CA PRO A 284 -13.63 5.87 3.22
C PRO A 284 -14.32 5.20 4.40
N VAL A 285 -15.22 4.25 4.11
CA VAL A 285 -15.96 3.50 5.13
C VAL A 285 -15.87 2.00 4.87
N MET A 286 -15.94 1.21 5.95
CA MET A 286 -16.07 -0.23 5.83
C MET A 286 -17.35 -0.61 5.07
N CYS A 287 -17.28 -1.62 4.21
CA CYS A 287 -18.40 -2.09 3.38
C CYS A 287 -19.66 -2.42 4.21
N PRO A 288 -20.88 -2.31 3.63
CA PRO A 288 -22.04 -2.98 4.20
C PRO A 288 -21.79 -4.49 4.29
N GLY A 289 -22.09 -5.12 5.44
CA GLY A 289 -21.82 -6.54 5.66
C GLY A 289 -20.35 -6.90 5.94
N CYS A 290 -19.47 -5.93 6.12
CA CYS A 290 -18.08 -6.17 6.50
C CYS A 290 -18.01 -6.85 7.88
N LEU A 291 -17.23 -7.95 7.97
CA LEU A 291 -17.05 -8.72 9.21
C LEU A 291 -16.36 -7.91 10.34
N TYR A 292 -15.66 -6.82 10.03
CA TYR A 292 -14.98 -6.03 11.05
C TYR A 292 -15.95 -5.20 11.89
N ARG A 293 -17.12 -4.83 11.34
CA ARG A 293 -18.13 -4.07 12.09
C ARG A 293 -18.66 -4.79 13.33
N PRO A 294 -19.13 -6.05 13.24
CA PRO A 294 -19.55 -6.78 14.43
C PRO A 294 -18.41 -6.99 15.43
N ILE A 295 -17.18 -7.22 14.99
CA ILE A 295 -16.02 -7.38 15.87
C ILE A 295 -15.77 -6.08 16.64
N PHE A 296 -15.70 -4.94 15.99
CA PHE A 296 -15.43 -3.66 16.61
C PHE A 296 -16.59 -3.20 17.51
N TYR A 297 -17.82 -3.42 17.08
CA TYR A 297 -18.99 -3.18 17.90
C TYR A 297 -18.95 -4.01 19.21
N SER A 298 -18.64 -5.30 19.11
CA SER A 298 -18.53 -6.20 20.26
C SER A 298 -17.36 -5.83 21.17
N LEU A 299 -16.20 -5.41 20.63
CA LEU A 299 -15.06 -4.92 21.40
C LEU A 299 -15.44 -3.73 22.30
N LYS A 300 -16.10 -2.72 21.73
CA LYS A 300 -16.56 -1.54 22.50
C LYS A 300 -17.51 -1.94 23.63
N ARG A 301 -18.43 -2.85 23.36
CA ARG A 301 -19.40 -3.33 24.35
C ARG A 301 -18.72 -4.12 25.46
N VAL A 302 -17.77 -4.99 25.11
CA VAL A 302 -17.00 -5.77 26.09
C VAL A 302 -16.16 -4.86 26.97
N ALA A 303 -15.44 -3.91 26.38
CA ALA A 303 -14.65 -2.92 27.14
C ALA A 303 -15.52 -2.13 28.15
N SER A 304 -16.69 -1.66 27.71
CA SER A 304 -17.65 -0.96 28.56
C SER A 304 -18.17 -1.86 29.68
N ARG A 305 -18.53 -3.13 29.41
CA ARG A 305 -19.03 -4.09 30.40
C ARG A 305 -17.98 -4.44 31.43
N LEU A 306 -16.72 -4.60 31.04
CA LEU A 306 -15.60 -4.88 31.94
C LEU A 306 -15.06 -3.62 32.63
N ARG A 307 -15.57 -2.42 32.27
CA ARG A 307 -15.15 -1.13 32.82
C ARG A 307 -13.64 -0.87 32.64
N VAL A 308 -13.09 -1.28 31.52
CA VAL A 308 -11.70 -1.03 31.14
C VAL A 308 -11.63 -0.08 29.95
N ARG A 309 -10.50 0.57 29.77
CA ARG A 309 -10.20 1.45 28.62
C ARG A 309 -9.03 0.87 27.85
N PRO A 310 -9.27 -0.08 26.94
CA PRO A 310 -8.19 -0.70 26.18
C PRO A 310 -7.40 0.31 25.34
N VAL A 311 -6.09 0.06 25.20
CA VAL A 311 -5.25 0.68 24.20
C VAL A 311 -5.18 -0.26 23.00
N TYR A 312 -5.59 0.23 21.83
CA TYR A 312 -5.69 -0.53 20.61
C TYR A 312 -4.46 -0.30 19.71
N ALA A 313 -3.57 -1.27 19.67
CA ALA A 313 -2.47 -1.29 18.71
C ALA A 313 -2.97 -1.87 17.38
N GLY A 314 -3.16 -0.99 16.43
CA GLY A 314 -3.70 -1.30 15.12
C GLY A 314 -2.66 -1.65 14.07
N ASP A 315 -3.13 -1.99 12.89
CA ASP A 315 -2.35 -2.41 11.75
C ASP A 315 -2.96 -1.89 10.45
N ILE A 316 -2.30 -2.12 9.32
CA ILE A 316 -2.72 -1.63 8.01
C ILE A 316 -3.56 -2.68 7.27
N GLY A 317 -4.75 -2.28 6.87
CA GLY A 317 -5.73 -3.07 6.13
C GLY A 317 -7.10 -2.38 6.16
N CYS A 318 -8.14 -2.98 5.58
CA CYS A 318 -9.51 -2.42 5.65
C CYS A 318 -9.98 -2.17 7.09
N TYR A 319 -9.41 -2.87 8.05
CA TYR A 319 -9.71 -2.72 9.48
C TYR A 319 -9.08 -1.48 10.11
N SER A 320 -8.10 -0.83 9.48
CA SER A 320 -7.60 0.47 9.94
C SER A 320 -8.69 1.55 9.90
N LEU A 321 -9.74 1.38 9.09
CA LEU A 321 -10.93 2.23 9.10
C LEU A 321 -11.70 2.19 10.44
N GLY A 322 -11.37 1.25 11.33
CA GLY A 322 -11.83 1.25 12.72
C GLY A 322 -11.36 2.44 13.56
N ILE A 323 -10.42 3.28 13.05
CA ILE A 323 -10.05 4.56 13.67
C ILE A 323 -11.20 5.57 13.64
N LEU A 324 -12.06 5.47 12.62
CA LEU A 324 -13.16 6.41 12.43
C LEU A 324 -14.34 6.13 13.39
N PRO A 325 -15.11 7.17 13.74
CA PRO A 325 -16.35 6.97 14.49
C PRO A 325 -17.30 6.00 13.77
N PRO A 326 -18.10 5.23 14.52
CA PRO A 326 -18.22 5.25 15.98
C PRO A 326 -17.26 4.29 16.71
N PHE A 327 -16.44 3.54 15.97
CA PHE A 327 -15.66 2.45 16.55
C PHE A 327 -14.47 2.95 17.37
N GLN A 328 -13.58 3.72 16.75
CA GLN A 328 -12.39 4.28 17.40
C GLN A 328 -11.62 3.20 18.18
N VAL A 329 -11.32 2.10 17.50
CA VAL A 329 -10.58 0.93 18.03
C VAL A 329 -9.19 0.81 17.40
N GLN A 330 -8.54 1.97 17.19
CA GLN A 330 -7.20 2.10 16.65
C GLN A 330 -6.58 3.35 17.30
N ASP A 331 -5.77 3.17 18.35
CA ASP A 331 -5.09 4.29 19.02
C ASP A 331 -3.72 4.55 18.42
N ILE A 332 -3.04 3.51 17.93
CA ILE A 332 -1.74 3.57 17.29
C ILE A 332 -1.71 2.68 16.04
N ILE A 333 -1.30 3.23 14.91
CA ILE A 333 -1.02 2.51 13.66
C ILE A 333 0.31 3.05 13.14
N LEU A 334 1.35 2.23 13.12
CA LEU A 334 2.68 2.65 12.64
C LEU A 334 2.94 2.09 11.24
N GLU A 335 2.86 0.77 11.08
CA GLU A 335 3.21 0.07 9.85
C GLU A 335 2.38 -1.21 9.69
N MET A 336 2.44 -1.80 8.50
CA MET A 336 1.84 -3.10 8.24
C MET A 336 2.65 -4.21 8.93
N GLY A 337 2.05 -4.87 9.94
CA GLY A 337 2.69 -5.88 10.80
C GLY A 337 3.15 -5.36 12.15
N GLY A 338 3.03 -4.05 12.42
CA GLY A 338 3.52 -3.43 13.66
C GLY A 338 2.61 -3.58 14.88
N SER A 339 1.36 -4.03 14.72
CA SER A 339 0.37 -4.06 15.82
C SER A 339 0.81 -4.90 17.02
N ILE A 340 1.18 -6.17 16.80
CA ILE A 340 1.57 -7.07 17.90
C ILE A 340 2.89 -6.61 18.54
N GLY A 341 3.84 -6.11 17.75
CA GLY A 341 5.11 -5.57 18.24
C GLY A 341 4.90 -4.34 19.13
N SER A 342 4.07 -3.39 18.69
CA SER A 342 3.70 -2.22 19.46
C SER A 342 2.95 -2.59 20.73
N ALA A 343 2.00 -3.54 20.62
CA ALA A 343 1.26 -4.05 21.77
C ALA A 343 2.17 -4.73 22.81
N ASN A 344 3.20 -5.48 22.35
CA ASN A 344 4.18 -6.08 23.24
C ASN A 344 4.91 -5.00 24.08
N GLY A 345 5.42 -3.95 23.44
CA GLY A 345 6.06 -2.84 24.15
C GLY A 345 5.12 -2.13 25.13
N LEU A 346 3.91 -1.79 24.67
CA LEU A 346 2.90 -1.12 25.50
C LEU A 346 2.48 -1.95 26.71
N ALA A 347 2.31 -3.26 26.57
CA ALA A 347 1.89 -4.16 27.65
C ALA A 347 2.90 -4.25 28.81
N HIS A 348 4.17 -3.90 28.58
CA HIS A 348 5.19 -3.86 29.63
C HIS A 348 5.24 -2.54 30.40
N VAL A 349 4.67 -1.46 29.87
CA VAL A 349 4.77 -0.11 30.46
C VAL A 349 3.45 0.43 30.98
N LEU A 350 2.31 -0.12 30.53
CA LEU A 350 0.98 0.33 30.94
C LEU A 350 0.44 -0.46 32.13
N ASP A 351 -0.46 0.17 32.90
CA ASP A 351 -1.28 -0.54 33.88
C ASP A 351 -2.42 -1.29 33.17
N ILE A 352 -2.13 -2.52 32.75
CA ILE A 352 -3.08 -3.35 31.99
C ILE A 352 -4.39 -3.63 32.73
N SER A 353 -4.45 -3.43 34.04
CA SER A 353 -5.70 -3.62 34.81
C SER A 353 -6.74 -2.55 34.47
N ARG A 354 -6.30 -1.38 34.05
CA ARG A 354 -7.14 -0.25 33.65
C ARG A 354 -7.12 -0.06 32.12
N GLU A 355 -5.95 -0.19 31.52
CA GLU A 355 -5.67 0.02 30.11
C GLU A 355 -5.08 -1.25 29.48
N PRO A 356 -5.87 -2.34 29.36
CA PRO A 356 -5.39 -3.55 28.71
C PRO A 356 -5.03 -3.29 27.26
N VAL A 357 -3.98 -3.95 26.78
CA VAL A 357 -3.49 -3.75 25.41
C VAL A 357 -4.10 -4.79 24.48
N ILE A 358 -4.68 -4.32 23.39
CA ILE A 358 -5.29 -5.16 22.35
C ILE A 358 -4.63 -4.88 21.00
N ALA A 359 -3.94 -5.89 20.44
CA ALA A 359 -3.44 -5.85 19.08
C ALA A 359 -4.51 -6.30 18.08
N ILE A 360 -4.67 -5.56 16.98
CA ILE A 360 -5.62 -5.89 15.91
C ILE A 360 -4.84 -6.06 14.61
N ILE A 361 -4.89 -7.26 14.02
CA ILE A 361 -4.12 -7.62 12.83
C ILE A 361 -4.97 -8.43 11.83
N GLY A 362 -4.81 -8.17 10.53
CA GLY A 362 -5.45 -8.99 9.49
C GLY A 362 -4.73 -10.32 9.27
N ASP A 363 -5.43 -11.30 8.70
CA ASP A 363 -4.92 -12.64 8.41
C ASP A 363 -3.67 -12.61 7.51
N SER A 364 -3.72 -11.93 6.37
CA SER A 364 -2.57 -11.78 5.48
C SER A 364 -1.36 -11.18 6.21
N THR A 365 -1.57 -10.11 6.95
CA THR A 365 -0.52 -9.43 7.72
C THR A 365 0.04 -10.33 8.82
N PHE A 366 -0.81 -11.12 9.48
CA PHE A 366 -0.37 -12.08 10.48
C PHE A 366 0.63 -13.08 9.91
N TYR A 367 0.35 -13.64 8.70
CA TYR A 367 1.27 -14.60 8.07
C TYR A 367 2.62 -14.00 7.70
N HIS A 368 2.67 -12.79 7.18
CA HIS A 368 3.94 -12.23 6.71
C HIS A 368 4.73 -11.47 7.78
N SER A 369 4.08 -10.91 8.81
CA SER A 369 4.76 -10.08 9.82
C SER A 369 4.28 -10.26 11.25
N GLY A 370 3.14 -10.94 11.50
CA GLY A 370 2.55 -11.05 12.84
C GLY A 370 3.10 -12.20 13.68
N ILE A 371 3.61 -13.26 13.04
CA ILE A 371 4.07 -14.48 13.74
C ILE A 371 5.31 -14.18 14.60
N THR A 372 6.31 -13.52 14.04
CA THR A 372 7.55 -13.18 14.75
C THR A 372 7.33 -12.28 15.97
N PRO A 373 6.57 -11.17 15.89
CA PRO A 373 6.27 -10.36 17.08
C PRO A 373 5.37 -11.09 18.09
N LEU A 374 4.50 -12.03 17.67
CA LEU A 374 3.76 -12.88 18.60
C LEU A 374 4.72 -13.82 19.36
N LEU A 375 5.65 -14.47 18.66
CA LEU A 375 6.70 -15.27 19.31
C LEU A 375 7.49 -14.43 20.33
N ASN A 376 7.84 -13.20 19.97
CA ASN A 376 8.54 -12.28 20.87
C ASN A 376 7.67 -11.91 22.09
N ALA A 377 6.36 -11.69 21.91
CA ALA A 377 5.43 -11.42 23.01
C ALA A 377 5.31 -12.61 23.97
N VAL A 378 5.31 -13.84 23.44
CA VAL A 378 5.34 -15.08 24.23
C VAL A 378 6.63 -15.18 25.04
N TYR A 379 7.77 -15.01 24.36
CA TYR A 379 9.11 -15.10 24.99
C TYR A 379 9.27 -14.09 26.13
N ASN A 380 8.78 -12.87 25.96
CA ASN A 380 8.85 -11.81 26.96
C ASN A 380 7.68 -11.79 27.96
N GLY A 381 6.70 -12.69 27.81
CA GLY A 381 5.57 -12.77 28.72
C GLY A 381 4.63 -11.55 28.68
N ALA A 382 4.47 -10.92 27.51
CA ALA A 382 3.67 -9.70 27.37
C ALA A 382 2.16 -9.97 27.57
N PRO A 383 1.50 -9.32 28.54
CA PRO A 383 0.07 -9.53 28.81
C PRO A 383 -0.80 -8.74 27.81
N LEU A 384 -0.99 -9.26 26.62
CA LEU A 384 -1.78 -8.65 25.56
C LEU A 384 -2.84 -9.59 25.00
N LEU A 385 -3.90 -9.00 24.44
CA LEU A 385 -4.86 -9.71 23.60
C LEU A 385 -4.54 -9.42 22.13
N ALA A 386 -4.24 -10.43 21.32
CA ALA A 386 -4.13 -10.25 19.87
C ALA A 386 -5.40 -10.78 19.19
N ILE A 387 -5.97 -9.99 18.28
CA ILE A 387 -7.14 -10.35 17.49
C ILE A 387 -6.73 -10.46 16.02
N VAL A 388 -6.72 -11.70 15.51
CA VAL A 388 -6.50 -11.99 14.10
C VAL A 388 -7.85 -11.92 13.38
N LEU A 389 -7.97 -10.98 12.46
CA LEU A 389 -9.15 -10.73 11.65
C LEU A 389 -9.05 -11.57 10.37
N ASP A 390 -9.57 -12.81 10.40
CA ASP A 390 -9.47 -13.77 9.30
C ASP A 390 -10.62 -13.58 8.31
N ASN A 391 -10.38 -12.81 7.26
CA ASN A 391 -11.33 -12.55 6.18
C ASN A 391 -11.09 -13.38 4.92
N HIS A 392 -10.16 -14.32 4.98
CA HIS A 392 -9.76 -15.25 3.93
C HIS A 392 -9.17 -14.60 2.68
N THR A 393 -8.62 -13.37 2.75
CA THR A 393 -8.04 -12.70 1.59
C THR A 393 -7.24 -11.46 1.98
N THR A 394 -6.26 -11.05 1.16
CA THR A 394 -5.62 -9.74 1.25
C THR A 394 -6.53 -8.69 0.59
N ALA A 395 -7.57 -8.23 1.32
CA ALA A 395 -8.71 -7.54 0.72
C ALA A 395 -8.39 -6.15 0.14
N MET A 396 -7.67 -5.32 0.89
CA MET A 396 -7.48 -3.89 0.58
C MET A 396 -6.80 -3.66 -0.77
N THR A 397 -5.87 -4.51 -1.16
CA THR A 397 -5.03 -4.37 -2.36
C THR A 397 -5.55 -5.15 -3.57
N GLY A 398 -6.71 -5.81 -3.47
CA GLY A 398 -7.35 -6.48 -4.60
C GLY A 398 -7.59 -7.99 -4.41
N HIS A 399 -7.73 -8.43 -3.17
CA HIS A 399 -8.11 -9.81 -2.82
C HIS A 399 -7.07 -10.87 -3.21
N GLN A 400 -5.78 -10.56 -3.07
CA GLN A 400 -4.71 -11.50 -3.32
C GLN A 400 -4.77 -12.70 -2.36
N PRO A 401 -4.35 -13.89 -2.82
CA PRO A 401 -4.21 -15.05 -1.95
C PRO A 401 -3.05 -14.88 -0.96
N HIS A 402 -3.13 -15.59 0.15
CA HIS A 402 -2.11 -15.72 1.18
C HIS A 402 -2.14 -17.14 1.75
N PRO A 403 -1.21 -17.58 2.61
CA PRO A 403 -1.12 -18.97 3.08
C PRO A 403 -2.42 -19.56 3.67
N GLY A 404 -3.27 -18.72 4.28
CA GLY A 404 -4.58 -19.14 4.83
C GLY A 404 -5.68 -19.35 3.80
N THR A 405 -5.48 -18.96 2.53
CA THR A 405 -6.53 -19.11 1.50
C THR A 405 -6.61 -20.50 0.89
N GLY A 406 -5.51 -21.28 0.93
CA GLY A 406 -5.39 -22.57 0.24
C GLY A 406 -5.18 -22.43 -1.27
N ARG A 407 -4.67 -21.27 -1.74
CA ARG A 407 -4.36 -20.97 -3.15
C ARG A 407 -3.06 -20.23 -3.28
N ARG A 408 -2.37 -20.45 -4.41
CA ARG A 408 -1.18 -19.70 -4.83
C ARG A 408 -1.58 -18.49 -5.68
N ALA A 409 -0.64 -17.59 -5.90
CA ALA A 409 -0.82 -16.40 -6.75
C ALA A 409 -1.09 -16.76 -8.23
N ASP A 410 -0.62 -17.91 -8.70
CA ASP A 410 -0.88 -18.46 -10.03
C ASP A 410 -2.26 -19.14 -10.17
N GLY A 411 -3.08 -19.17 -9.11
CA GLY A 411 -4.41 -19.74 -9.07
C GLY A 411 -4.47 -21.24 -8.73
N HIS A 412 -3.32 -21.92 -8.64
CA HIS A 412 -3.27 -23.34 -8.26
C HIS A 412 -3.63 -23.55 -6.79
N GLU A 413 -4.15 -24.73 -6.48
CA GLU A 413 -4.40 -25.15 -5.11
C GLU A 413 -3.09 -25.25 -4.31
N ALA A 414 -3.16 -24.95 -3.02
CA ALA A 414 -2.06 -25.03 -2.07
C ALA A 414 -2.57 -25.55 -0.72
N PRO A 415 -1.71 -26.10 0.13
CA PRO A 415 -2.08 -26.39 1.51
C PRO A 415 -2.58 -25.13 2.21
N ARG A 416 -3.70 -25.24 2.93
CA ARG A 416 -4.19 -24.17 3.78
C ARG A 416 -3.48 -24.22 5.13
N ILE A 417 -2.85 -23.13 5.50
CA ILE A 417 -2.24 -22.94 6.81
C ILE A 417 -3.25 -22.19 7.71
N ASP A 418 -3.66 -22.81 8.81
CA ASP A 418 -4.61 -22.21 9.74
C ASP A 418 -3.87 -21.34 10.77
N PRO A 419 -4.20 -20.06 10.96
CA PRO A 419 -3.55 -19.20 11.95
C PRO A 419 -3.72 -19.73 13.38
N GLU A 420 -4.83 -20.41 13.68
CA GLU A 420 -5.07 -21.03 14.99
C GLU A 420 -4.04 -22.14 15.28
N GLN A 421 -3.67 -22.95 14.28
CA GLN A 421 -2.65 -23.99 14.46
C GLN A 421 -1.26 -23.40 14.70
N ILE A 422 -0.92 -22.29 14.02
CA ILE A 422 0.34 -21.58 14.27
C ILE A 422 0.40 -21.09 15.71
N VAL A 423 -0.66 -20.43 16.18
CA VAL A 423 -0.75 -19.89 17.52
C VAL A 423 -0.65 -20.99 18.58
N LYS A 424 -1.34 -22.11 18.39
CA LYS A 424 -1.22 -23.31 19.26
C LYS A 424 0.21 -23.87 19.27
N GLY A 425 0.88 -23.89 18.11
CA GLY A 425 2.28 -24.31 18.02
C GLY A 425 3.25 -23.44 18.79
N LEU A 426 2.90 -22.16 19.05
CA LEU A 426 3.66 -21.24 19.91
C LEU A 426 3.30 -21.40 21.41
N GLY A 427 2.42 -22.32 21.78
CA GLY A 427 1.97 -22.51 23.15
C GLY A 427 1.05 -21.43 23.68
N VAL A 428 0.46 -20.62 22.80
CA VAL A 428 -0.48 -19.53 23.15
C VAL A 428 -1.91 -20.04 23.15
N GLU A 429 -2.66 -19.61 24.15
CA GLU A 429 -4.09 -19.89 24.19
C GLU A 429 -4.80 -19.11 23.08
N VAL A 430 -5.62 -19.84 22.31
CA VAL A 430 -6.34 -19.28 21.19
C VAL A 430 -7.82 -19.66 21.20
N TYR A 431 -8.66 -18.69 20.93
CA TYR A 431 -10.09 -18.84 20.72
C TYR A 431 -10.43 -18.56 19.25
N SER A 432 -11.40 -19.30 18.70
CA SER A 432 -11.90 -19.06 17.35
C SER A 432 -13.39 -18.72 17.42
N VAL A 433 -13.84 -17.70 16.69
CA VAL A 433 -15.23 -17.25 16.71
C VAL A 433 -15.71 -16.80 15.34
N ASP A 434 -17.00 -17.06 15.04
CA ASP A 434 -17.68 -16.53 13.85
C ASP A 434 -17.84 -15.00 13.98
N ALA A 435 -17.27 -14.26 13.07
CA ALA A 435 -17.34 -12.79 13.07
C ALA A 435 -18.76 -12.23 12.88
N PHE A 436 -19.70 -13.04 12.39
CA PHE A 436 -21.10 -12.63 12.18
C PHE A 436 -22.01 -12.99 13.36
N ASP A 437 -21.49 -13.62 14.42
CA ASP A 437 -22.21 -13.92 15.67
C ASP A 437 -21.84 -12.92 16.77
N ILE A 438 -22.69 -11.92 17.00
CA ILE A 438 -22.47 -10.86 18.02
C ILE A 438 -22.36 -11.46 19.43
N ARG A 439 -23.20 -12.42 19.78
CA ARG A 439 -23.18 -13.04 21.11
C ARG A 439 -21.91 -13.84 21.33
N GLY A 440 -21.57 -14.69 20.37
CA GLY A 440 -20.33 -15.46 20.41
C GLY A 440 -19.08 -14.57 20.47
N LEU A 441 -19.07 -13.46 19.73
CA LEU A 441 -17.99 -12.45 19.78
C LEU A 441 -17.87 -11.84 21.17
N GLU A 442 -18.98 -11.36 21.77
CA GLU A 442 -18.96 -10.73 23.10
C GLU A 442 -18.49 -11.71 24.19
N GLU A 443 -18.96 -12.95 24.15
CA GLU A 443 -18.56 -14.01 25.10
C GLU A 443 -17.06 -14.34 24.94
N THR A 444 -16.61 -14.56 23.70
CA THR A 444 -15.22 -14.93 23.42
C THR A 444 -14.25 -13.80 23.78
N LEU A 445 -14.54 -12.58 23.35
CA LEU A 445 -13.70 -11.42 23.64
C LEU A 445 -13.62 -11.10 25.15
N ALA A 446 -14.74 -11.24 25.86
CA ALA A 446 -14.75 -11.04 27.31
C ALA A 446 -13.93 -12.11 28.05
N ASN A 447 -14.04 -13.37 27.67
CA ASN A 447 -13.28 -14.46 28.25
C ASN A 447 -11.77 -14.29 27.97
N ALA A 448 -11.40 -14.02 26.71
CA ALA A 448 -10.01 -13.82 26.31
C ALA A 448 -9.37 -12.63 27.05
N LEU A 449 -10.07 -11.47 27.11
CA LEU A 449 -9.56 -10.29 27.80
C LEU A 449 -9.46 -10.50 29.31
N SER A 450 -10.46 -11.13 29.93
CA SER A 450 -10.42 -11.48 31.35
C SER A 450 -9.25 -12.41 31.67
N LYS A 451 -8.92 -13.30 30.78
CA LYS A 451 -7.80 -14.22 30.93
C LYS A 451 -6.45 -13.50 30.84
N VAL A 452 -6.27 -12.59 29.88
CA VAL A 452 -5.08 -11.71 29.83
C VAL A 452 -4.89 -10.96 31.14
N LEU A 453 -5.96 -10.36 31.66
CA LEU A 453 -5.92 -9.59 32.92
C LEU A 453 -5.57 -10.46 34.14
N LYS A 454 -6.09 -11.69 34.19
CA LYS A 454 -5.88 -12.61 35.31
C LYS A 454 -4.53 -13.33 35.26
N GLU A 455 -4.18 -13.88 34.10
CA GLU A 455 -2.98 -14.73 33.97
C GLU A 455 -1.73 -13.95 33.53
N ARG A 456 -1.90 -12.71 33.07
CA ARG A 456 -0.83 -11.83 32.60
C ARG A 456 0.05 -12.48 31.54
N LYS A 457 -0.61 -13.11 30.55
CA LYS A 457 0.03 -13.79 29.41
C LYS A 457 -0.67 -13.37 28.11
N PRO A 458 -0.01 -13.52 26.96
CA PRO A 458 -0.65 -13.27 25.68
C PRO A 458 -1.76 -14.29 25.40
N VAL A 459 -2.87 -13.81 24.86
CA VAL A 459 -4.01 -14.61 24.40
C VAL A 459 -4.36 -14.16 22.99
N VAL A 460 -4.79 -15.09 22.13
CA VAL A 460 -5.18 -14.79 20.75
C VAL A 460 -6.65 -15.13 20.52
N VAL A 461 -7.35 -14.26 19.79
CA VAL A 461 -8.68 -14.53 19.23
C VAL A 461 -8.59 -14.50 17.71
N VAL A 462 -9.02 -15.56 17.04
CA VAL A 462 -9.18 -15.60 15.58
C VAL A 462 -10.66 -15.40 15.26
N ALA A 463 -11.01 -14.21 14.76
CA ALA A 463 -12.38 -13.86 14.37
C ALA A 463 -12.53 -14.05 12.84
N ARG A 464 -13.39 -15.04 12.45
CA ARG A 464 -13.47 -15.57 11.08
C ARG A 464 -14.75 -15.18 10.37
N GLY A 465 -14.62 -14.88 9.08
CA GLY A 465 -15.73 -14.66 8.17
C GLY A 465 -15.19 -14.17 6.82
N ALA A 466 -15.81 -14.54 5.71
CA ALA A 466 -15.31 -14.13 4.39
C ALA A 466 -15.43 -12.61 4.16
N CYS A 467 -14.48 -12.03 3.43
CA CYS A 467 -14.65 -10.68 2.89
C CYS A 467 -15.96 -10.62 2.10
N ILE A 468 -16.82 -9.66 2.43
CA ILE A 468 -18.15 -9.55 1.83
C ILE A 468 -18.10 -9.37 0.31
N LEU A 469 -17.10 -8.69 -0.23
CA LEU A 469 -16.96 -8.51 -1.69
C LEU A 469 -16.62 -9.82 -2.39
N VAL A 470 -15.79 -10.68 -1.76
CA VAL A 470 -15.50 -12.03 -2.26
C VAL A 470 -16.75 -12.90 -2.17
N ALA A 471 -17.48 -12.84 -1.06
CA ALA A 471 -18.73 -13.57 -0.88
C ALA A 471 -19.79 -13.16 -1.91
N LEU A 472 -19.96 -11.86 -2.16
CA LEU A 472 -20.87 -11.33 -3.19
C LEU A 472 -20.48 -11.80 -4.60
N SER A 473 -19.19 -11.83 -4.91
CA SER A 473 -18.69 -12.33 -6.19
C SER A 473 -18.99 -13.83 -6.37
N GLU A 474 -18.81 -14.61 -5.32
CA GLU A 474 -19.15 -16.06 -5.33
C GLU A 474 -20.64 -16.30 -5.47
N ALA A 475 -21.48 -15.58 -4.72
CA ALA A 475 -22.93 -15.67 -4.81
C ALA A 475 -23.45 -15.36 -6.22
N ARG A 476 -22.94 -14.29 -6.84
CA ARG A 476 -23.29 -13.92 -8.23
C ARG A 476 -22.96 -15.04 -9.22
N ARG A 477 -21.80 -15.68 -9.08
CA ARG A 477 -21.40 -16.81 -9.94
C ARG A 477 -22.27 -18.03 -9.78
N LYS A 478 -22.77 -18.26 -8.57
CA LYS A 478 -23.71 -19.36 -8.26
C LYS A 478 -25.17 -19.00 -8.64
N GLY A 479 -25.42 -17.81 -9.15
CA GLY A 479 -26.77 -17.33 -9.48
C GLY A 479 -27.67 -17.11 -8.26
N LEU A 480 -27.07 -16.96 -7.05
CA LEU A 480 -27.81 -16.73 -5.82
C LEU A 480 -28.39 -15.33 -5.78
N ARG A 481 -29.68 -15.22 -5.48
CA ARG A 481 -30.33 -13.96 -5.18
C ARG A 481 -30.13 -13.62 -3.69
N ILE A 482 -29.55 -12.47 -3.44
CA ILE A 482 -29.33 -11.98 -2.08
C ILE A 482 -30.57 -11.21 -1.61
N THR A 483 -31.18 -11.68 -0.53
CA THR A 483 -32.36 -11.04 0.09
C THR A 483 -31.92 -9.90 1.01
N PRO A 484 -32.31 -8.64 0.74
CA PRO A 484 -32.04 -7.54 1.64
C PRO A 484 -32.92 -7.62 2.90
N TYR A 485 -32.53 -6.86 3.93
CA TYR A 485 -33.31 -6.69 5.14
C TYR A 485 -34.08 -5.35 5.08
N ARG A 486 -35.15 -5.26 5.88
CA ARG A 486 -35.98 -4.05 6.03
C ARG A 486 -36.27 -3.75 7.49
N VAL A 487 -36.59 -2.51 7.76
CA VAL A 487 -37.08 -2.07 9.08
C VAL A 487 -38.59 -2.23 9.14
N VAL A 488 -39.05 -2.91 10.20
CA VAL A 488 -40.48 -3.02 10.52
C VAL A 488 -40.89 -1.77 11.31
N GLU A 489 -41.53 -0.82 10.65
CA GLU A 489 -41.80 0.52 11.19
C GLU A 489 -42.51 0.52 12.55
N GLY A 490 -43.52 -0.34 12.74
CA GLY A 490 -44.26 -0.44 14.01
C GLY A 490 -43.41 -0.88 15.21
N ARG A 491 -42.29 -1.57 14.95
CA ARG A 491 -41.36 -2.04 15.98
C ARG A 491 -40.19 -1.08 16.22
N CYS A 492 -39.83 -0.26 15.23
CA CYS A 492 -38.69 0.66 15.34
C CYS A 492 -39.01 1.82 16.29
N LYS A 493 -38.19 1.97 17.33
CA LYS A 493 -38.29 3.04 18.32
C LYS A 493 -37.34 4.21 18.08
N GLY A 494 -36.58 4.23 16.96
CA GLY A 494 -35.65 5.31 16.64
C GLY A 494 -34.43 5.39 17.59
N CYS A 495 -34.08 4.30 18.27
CA CYS A 495 -33.01 4.29 19.30
C CYS A 495 -31.59 4.55 18.76
N GLY A 496 -31.36 4.45 17.46
CA GLY A 496 -30.09 4.76 16.81
C GLY A 496 -29.01 3.67 16.85
N VAL A 497 -29.21 2.56 17.58
CA VAL A 497 -28.15 1.55 17.74
C VAL A 497 -27.63 1.02 16.42
N CYS A 498 -28.50 0.77 15.42
CA CYS A 498 -28.13 0.22 14.11
C CYS A 498 -27.39 1.21 13.19
N TYR A 499 -27.68 2.51 13.26
CA TYR A 499 -27.04 3.52 12.40
C TYR A 499 -26.01 4.39 13.11
N ASN A 500 -26.06 4.55 14.46
CA ASN A 500 -25.06 5.34 15.19
C ASN A 500 -23.94 4.48 15.83
N LEU A 501 -24.27 3.29 16.38
CA LEU A 501 -23.31 2.48 17.13
C LEU A 501 -22.75 1.34 16.27
N PHE A 502 -23.63 0.59 15.60
CA PHE A 502 -23.21 -0.43 14.63
C PHE A 502 -22.83 0.19 13.28
N ALA A 503 -23.43 1.32 12.95
CA ALA A 503 -23.12 2.21 11.83
C ALA A 503 -22.98 1.49 10.47
N CYS A 504 -23.92 0.60 10.15
CA CYS A 504 -23.94 -0.04 8.83
C CYS A 504 -24.23 1.00 7.74
N PRO A 505 -23.42 1.13 6.66
CA PRO A 505 -23.65 2.14 5.61
C PRO A 505 -24.95 1.96 4.83
N ALA A 506 -25.55 0.77 4.87
CA ALA A 506 -26.86 0.51 4.29
C ALA A 506 -28.03 0.98 5.19
N ILE A 507 -27.75 1.51 6.40
CA ILE A 507 -28.77 1.92 7.35
C ILE A 507 -28.63 3.42 7.63
N SER A 508 -29.66 4.17 7.32
CA SER A 508 -29.75 5.61 7.54
C SER A 508 -30.84 5.97 8.57
N ARG A 509 -30.78 7.21 9.06
CA ARG A 509 -31.81 7.81 9.92
C ARG A 509 -32.81 8.56 9.07
N ARG A 510 -34.08 8.24 9.17
CA ARG A 510 -35.20 9.00 8.58
C ARG A 510 -35.46 10.29 9.35
N ARG A 511 -36.26 11.19 8.76
CA ARG A 511 -36.68 12.48 9.39
C ARG A 511 -37.47 12.27 10.70
N ASP A 512 -38.22 11.18 10.81
CA ASP A 512 -38.96 10.79 12.01
C ASP A 512 -38.10 10.11 13.08
N GLY A 513 -36.80 10.02 12.86
CA GLY A 513 -35.82 9.39 13.77
C GLY A 513 -35.72 7.87 13.65
N LYS A 514 -36.62 7.20 12.93
CA LYS A 514 -36.56 5.77 12.71
C LYS A 514 -35.43 5.39 11.73
N ALA A 515 -35.02 4.13 11.76
CA ALA A 515 -34.04 3.60 10.82
C ALA A 515 -34.71 3.25 9.47
N GLU A 516 -33.94 3.36 8.40
CA GLU A 516 -34.28 2.88 7.06
C GLU A 516 -33.10 2.10 6.51
N ILE A 517 -33.37 1.01 5.78
CA ILE A 517 -32.34 0.20 5.11
C ILE A 517 -32.46 0.40 3.61
N ASP A 518 -31.39 0.84 2.98
CA ASP A 518 -31.30 0.92 1.53
C ASP A 518 -31.09 -0.50 0.95
N PRO A 519 -32.08 -1.03 0.19
CA PRO A 519 -31.98 -2.37 -0.37
C PRO A 519 -30.88 -2.52 -1.42
N ALA A 520 -30.46 -1.43 -2.08
CA ALA A 520 -29.38 -1.47 -3.07
C ALA A 520 -28.00 -1.61 -2.42
N LEU A 521 -27.84 -1.12 -1.19
CA LEU A 521 -26.61 -1.24 -0.41
C LEU A 521 -26.60 -2.46 0.52
N CYS A 522 -27.78 -3.00 0.84
CA CYS A 522 -27.88 -4.11 1.79
C CYS A 522 -27.36 -5.43 1.20
N THR A 523 -26.33 -5.99 1.82
CA THR A 523 -25.70 -7.26 1.42
C THR A 523 -26.38 -8.50 2.01
N GLY A 524 -27.52 -8.36 2.70
CA GLY A 524 -28.24 -9.51 3.26
C GLY A 524 -27.51 -10.26 4.38
N CYS A 525 -26.53 -9.67 5.05
CA CYS A 525 -25.70 -10.34 6.05
C CYS A 525 -26.45 -10.69 7.35
N GLY A 526 -27.57 -10.02 7.65
CA GLY A 526 -28.42 -10.29 8.81
C GLY A 526 -27.90 -9.83 10.17
N VAL A 527 -26.66 -9.35 10.30
CA VAL A 527 -26.07 -8.98 11.61
C VAL A 527 -26.87 -7.89 12.34
N CYS A 528 -27.47 -6.97 11.60
CA CYS A 528 -28.28 -5.89 12.18
C CYS A 528 -29.51 -6.40 12.96
N THR A 529 -29.99 -7.60 12.70
CA THR A 529 -31.09 -8.22 13.50
C THR A 529 -30.64 -8.53 14.93
N GLN A 530 -29.39 -8.95 15.11
CA GLN A 530 -28.80 -9.25 16.41
C GLN A 530 -28.48 -7.96 17.20
N VAL A 531 -28.29 -6.85 16.48
CA VAL A 531 -27.97 -5.53 17.07
C VAL A 531 -29.22 -4.80 17.52
N CYS A 532 -30.38 -5.03 16.87
CA CYS A 532 -31.60 -4.30 17.17
C CYS A 532 -32.27 -4.80 18.46
N PRO A 533 -32.34 -3.98 19.54
CA PRO A 533 -32.92 -4.40 20.81
C PRO A 533 -34.45 -4.57 20.76
N PHE A 534 -35.11 -4.11 19.71
CA PHE A 534 -36.56 -4.14 19.52
C PHE A 534 -37.01 -5.17 18.47
N ASN A 535 -36.09 -6.01 17.95
CA ASN A 535 -36.38 -6.95 16.87
C ASN A 535 -37.13 -6.29 15.69
N ALA A 536 -36.76 -5.05 15.37
CA ALA A 536 -37.41 -4.24 14.34
C ALA A 536 -36.81 -4.43 12.94
N ILE A 537 -35.87 -5.34 12.77
CA ILE A 537 -35.22 -5.61 11.47
C ILE A 537 -35.51 -7.07 11.08
N SER A 538 -35.99 -7.28 9.87
CA SER A 538 -36.29 -8.61 9.33
C SER A 538 -35.92 -8.67 7.84
N PRO A 539 -35.67 -9.88 7.29
CA PRO A 539 -35.47 -10.02 5.84
C PRO A 539 -36.76 -9.67 5.09
N VAL A 540 -36.61 -9.20 3.85
CA VAL A 540 -37.75 -8.86 2.99
C VAL A 540 -38.50 -10.13 2.54
N GLU A 541 -37.73 -11.17 2.23
CA GLU A 541 -38.20 -12.50 1.81
C GLU A 541 -37.36 -13.58 2.52
N HIS A 542 -37.59 -14.85 2.17
CA HIS A 542 -36.75 -15.94 2.67
C HIS A 542 -35.27 -15.72 2.29
N VAL A 543 -34.38 -15.92 3.26
CA VAL A 543 -32.92 -15.87 3.04
C VAL A 543 -32.42 -17.24 2.68
N ASP A 544 -31.76 -17.37 1.54
CA ASP A 544 -31.14 -18.63 1.13
C ASP A 544 -30.02 -19.03 2.15
N PRO A 545 -30.10 -20.22 2.77
CA PRO A 545 -29.08 -20.69 3.71
C PRO A 545 -27.67 -20.77 3.10
N GLU A 546 -27.56 -21.03 1.78
CA GLU A 546 -26.27 -21.06 1.08
C GLU A 546 -25.56 -19.69 1.12
N TRP A 547 -26.31 -18.59 1.14
CA TRP A 547 -25.72 -17.27 1.31
C TRP A 547 -24.96 -17.13 2.63
N HIS A 548 -25.55 -17.55 3.74
CA HIS A 548 -24.88 -17.50 5.05
C HIS A 548 -23.66 -18.43 5.12
N LYS A 549 -23.67 -19.55 4.41
CA LYS A 549 -22.51 -20.43 4.28
C LYS A 549 -21.39 -19.75 3.49
N ILE A 550 -21.72 -19.14 2.34
CA ILE A 550 -20.76 -18.41 1.51
C ILE A 550 -20.10 -17.27 2.30
N MET A 551 -20.86 -16.50 3.07
CA MET A 551 -20.33 -15.44 3.92
C MET A 551 -19.28 -15.91 4.94
N ARG A 552 -19.30 -17.18 5.32
CA ARG A 552 -18.34 -17.78 6.25
C ARG A 552 -17.16 -18.45 5.56
N THR A 553 -17.32 -18.89 4.31
CA THR A 553 -16.38 -19.82 3.66
C THR A 553 -15.80 -19.31 2.35
N ALA A 554 -16.35 -18.26 1.74
CA ALA A 554 -15.88 -17.75 0.44
C ALA A 554 -14.40 -17.33 0.50
N LYS A 555 -13.69 -17.63 -0.59
CA LYS A 555 -12.27 -17.32 -0.76
C LYS A 555 -12.04 -16.68 -2.13
N PRO A 556 -10.99 -15.86 -2.31
CA PRO A 556 -10.60 -15.38 -3.62
C PRO A 556 -10.24 -16.55 -4.55
N ARG A 557 -10.40 -16.34 -5.84
CA ARG A 557 -9.95 -17.29 -6.86
C ARG A 557 -8.49 -17.12 -7.19
#